data_8fb27bdf2d89ff26d4ab8076303e9b4f
#
_entry.id   8fb27bdf2d89ff26d4ab8076303e9b4f
#
_cell.length_a   1.000
_cell.length_b   1.000
_cell.length_c   1.000
_cell.angle_alpha   90.00
_cell.angle_beta   90.00
_cell.angle_gamma   90.00
#
_symmetry.space_group_name_H-M   'P 1'
#
loop_
_entity.id
_entity.type
_entity.pdbx_description
1 polymer ?
#
loop_
_entity_poly.entity_id
_entity_poly.type
_entity_poly.pdbx_seq_one_letter_code
_entity_poly.pdbx_strand_id
1 'polypeptide(L)'
;MTKKFYDTNVFLDCPSVLDDLTDVVVPSTVIDELEDIKTNAHKDNEVKFKARQAVRAIRQAMKEDKLSIAFPYSGVLADFDRLGFEITNDMRIISSAYWYILERKEQELEPCDVLFYTKDVLCHLFAKMLELSPIWNEIVTNSRCTIRTVLVEDIQSKEIYKGYKVVTCTDEQLAEVYAKDNCENIFECEVNEYAVIQDSEGNTCDVVKWTGKNYAVVGTKPFKSRALGTIKALDEVQRCAFDSIVTNDITVLFGRSGSGKTTIPLNYIMQGLEKQTFRKCIIVYDFETLRGAKQLGFLPGSLVDKELSSGSIGNILSSKLGDISAVERMIASDTLQIVPTANIRGMEIGADTVCYVTEAQNLDPYTLKTIVQRCKEGTKIILEGDVLEQRDVDRACGLFRLIDVFKGHKSFGCVKLKKNYRNEIAELADLI
;
A
#
# COMPACT_ATOMS: atom_id res chain seq x y z
N MET A 1 7.60 -3.24 -31.87
CA MET A 1 6.60 -3.78 -30.95
C MET A 1 7.29 -4.27 -29.68
N THR A 2 6.80 -3.89 -28.50
CA THR A 2 7.45 -4.28 -27.23
C THR A 2 6.72 -5.45 -26.59
N LYS A 3 7.46 -6.51 -26.22
CA LYS A 3 6.93 -7.69 -25.52
C LYS A 3 7.46 -7.74 -24.09
N LYS A 4 6.58 -8.05 -23.14
CA LYS A 4 6.90 -8.08 -21.72
C LYS A 4 6.96 -9.52 -21.24
N PHE A 5 8.07 -9.88 -20.59
CA PHE A 5 8.26 -11.15 -19.90
C PHE A 5 8.23 -10.88 -18.40
N TYR A 6 7.50 -11.66 -17.66
CA TYR A 6 7.41 -11.57 -16.22
C TYR A 6 7.86 -12.86 -15.56
N ASP A 7 8.71 -12.73 -14.56
CA ASP A 7 9.06 -13.80 -13.64
C ASP A 7 7.87 -14.16 -12.74
N THR A 8 7.89 -15.32 -12.13
CA THR A 8 6.84 -15.84 -11.24
C THR A 8 6.52 -14.89 -10.10
N ASN A 9 7.55 -14.32 -9.46
CA ASN A 9 7.40 -13.37 -8.36
C ASN A 9 6.68 -12.08 -8.79
N VAL A 10 6.83 -11.64 -10.03
CA VAL A 10 6.11 -10.48 -10.55
C VAL A 10 4.61 -10.75 -10.64
N PHE A 11 4.19 -11.94 -11.08
CA PHE A 11 2.78 -12.34 -11.12
C PHE A 11 2.17 -12.49 -9.72
N LEU A 12 2.98 -12.91 -8.73
CA LEU A 12 2.51 -13.11 -7.36
C LEU A 12 2.38 -11.78 -6.59
N ASP A 13 3.32 -10.85 -6.80
CA ASP A 13 3.46 -9.68 -5.93
C ASP A 13 3.08 -8.36 -6.60
N CYS A 14 2.82 -8.36 -7.91
CA CYS A 14 2.39 -7.18 -8.65
C CYS A 14 0.98 -7.37 -9.24
N PRO A 15 -0.10 -7.28 -8.44
CA PRO A 15 -1.47 -7.53 -8.90
C PRO A 15 -1.87 -6.67 -10.12
N SER A 16 -1.32 -5.45 -10.24
CA SER A 16 -1.58 -4.57 -11.39
C SER A 16 -1.12 -5.13 -12.73
N VAL A 17 -0.19 -6.09 -12.73
CA VAL A 17 0.23 -6.80 -13.94
C VAL A 17 -0.91 -7.69 -14.46
N LEU A 18 -1.76 -8.22 -13.57
CA LEU A 18 -2.87 -9.09 -13.92
C LEU A 18 -4.06 -8.33 -14.53
N ASP A 19 -4.11 -7.01 -14.37
CA ASP A 19 -5.19 -6.16 -14.90
C ASP A 19 -5.07 -5.96 -16.42
N ASP A 20 -3.83 -6.01 -16.97
CA ASP A 20 -3.56 -5.91 -18.41
C ASP A 20 -2.39 -6.80 -18.82
N LEU A 21 -2.71 -7.93 -19.45
CA LEU A 21 -1.75 -8.89 -19.99
C LEU A 21 -1.55 -8.73 -21.53
N THR A 22 -1.90 -7.60 -22.09
CA THR A 22 -1.64 -7.30 -23.50
C THR A 22 -0.14 -7.20 -23.77
N ASP A 23 0.31 -7.83 -24.85
CA ASP A 23 1.74 -7.91 -25.22
C ASP A 23 2.63 -8.64 -24.21
N VAL A 24 2.06 -9.44 -23.32
CA VAL A 24 2.79 -10.28 -22.38
C VAL A 24 3.14 -11.61 -23.05
N VAL A 25 4.36 -12.08 -22.78
CA VAL A 25 4.82 -13.43 -23.11
C VAL A 25 5.11 -14.15 -21.81
N VAL A 26 4.42 -15.26 -21.57
CA VAL A 26 4.55 -16.02 -20.33
C VAL A 26 5.47 -17.21 -20.55
N PRO A 27 6.62 -17.32 -19.83
CA PRO A 27 7.44 -18.53 -19.86
C PRO A 27 6.64 -19.75 -19.37
N SER A 28 6.75 -20.89 -20.05
CA SER A 28 6.08 -22.12 -19.62
C SER A 28 6.47 -22.54 -18.21
N THR A 29 7.73 -22.32 -17.82
CA THR A 29 8.23 -22.58 -16.46
C THR A 29 7.49 -21.76 -15.39
N VAL A 30 7.09 -20.52 -15.72
CA VAL A 30 6.27 -19.70 -14.79
C VAL A 30 4.90 -20.33 -14.56
N ILE A 31 4.30 -20.91 -15.60
CA ILE A 31 3.00 -21.62 -15.48
C ILE A 31 3.15 -22.83 -14.56
N ASP A 32 4.22 -23.61 -14.75
CA ASP A 32 4.51 -24.78 -13.93
C ASP A 32 4.71 -24.38 -12.45
N GLU A 33 5.50 -23.33 -12.19
CA GLU A 33 5.72 -22.84 -10.82
C GLU A 33 4.44 -22.32 -10.16
N LEU A 34 3.60 -21.58 -10.88
CA LEU A 34 2.33 -21.10 -10.36
C LEU A 34 1.37 -22.28 -10.02
N GLU A 35 1.36 -23.34 -10.84
CA GLU A 35 0.60 -24.56 -10.57
C GLU A 35 1.15 -25.31 -9.36
N ASP A 36 2.47 -25.43 -9.22
CA ASP A 36 3.12 -26.04 -8.06
C ASP A 36 2.81 -25.27 -6.78
N ILE A 37 2.89 -23.95 -6.79
CA ILE A 37 2.54 -23.08 -5.66
C ILE A 37 1.06 -23.28 -5.28
N LYS A 38 0.18 -23.34 -6.24
CA LYS A 38 -1.27 -23.50 -6.04
C LYS A 38 -1.62 -24.82 -5.35
N THR A 39 -0.88 -25.90 -5.65
CA THR A 39 -1.15 -27.26 -5.19
C THR A 39 -0.35 -27.69 -3.97
N ASN A 40 0.78 -27.05 -3.70
CA ASN A 40 1.71 -27.41 -2.63
C ASN A 40 1.08 -27.23 -1.23
N ALA A 41 1.01 -28.30 -0.44
CA ALA A 41 0.40 -28.28 0.90
C ALA A 41 1.13 -27.38 1.92
N HIS A 42 2.45 -27.19 1.74
CA HIS A 42 3.31 -26.46 2.67
C HIS A 42 3.39 -24.94 2.42
N LYS A 43 2.87 -24.47 1.30
CA LYS A 43 2.84 -23.01 0.99
C LYS A 43 1.70 -22.32 1.73
N ASP A 44 1.92 -21.05 2.07
CA ASP A 44 0.91 -20.20 2.69
C ASP A 44 -0.36 -20.07 1.83
N ASN A 45 -1.51 -19.97 2.48
CA ASN A 45 -2.80 -19.83 1.80
C ASN A 45 -2.91 -18.54 0.99
N GLU A 46 -2.23 -17.47 1.39
CA GLU A 46 -2.18 -16.20 0.66
C GLU A 46 -1.42 -16.38 -0.65
N VAL A 47 -0.23 -17.00 -0.61
CA VAL A 47 0.57 -17.27 -1.80
C VAL A 47 -0.16 -18.18 -2.78
N LYS A 48 -0.86 -19.20 -2.26
CA LYS A 48 -1.75 -20.05 -3.07
C LYS A 48 -2.89 -19.27 -3.71
N PHE A 49 -3.46 -18.31 -3.00
CA PHE A 49 -4.53 -17.46 -3.52
C PHE A 49 -4.01 -16.57 -4.66
N LYS A 50 -2.86 -15.92 -4.49
CA LYS A 50 -2.19 -15.12 -5.53
C LYS A 50 -1.90 -15.96 -6.77
N ALA A 51 -1.34 -17.16 -6.60
CA ALA A 51 -1.07 -18.08 -7.71
C ALA A 51 -2.37 -18.47 -8.46
N ARG A 52 -3.47 -18.74 -7.74
CA ARG A 52 -4.76 -18.99 -8.37
C ARG A 52 -5.29 -17.80 -9.17
N GLN A 53 -5.10 -16.57 -8.68
CA GLN A 53 -5.47 -15.35 -9.40
C GLN A 53 -4.64 -15.20 -10.66
N ALA A 54 -3.32 -15.36 -10.58
CA ALA A 54 -2.41 -15.29 -11.72
C ALA A 54 -2.77 -16.31 -12.80
N VAL A 55 -2.95 -17.59 -12.43
CA VAL A 55 -3.36 -18.65 -13.37
C VAL A 55 -4.70 -18.36 -14.04
N ARG A 56 -5.68 -17.80 -13.32
CA ARG A 56 -6.98 -17.42 -13.91
C ARG A 56 -6.84 -16.27 -14.90
N ALA A 57 -6.06 -15.23 -14.56
CA ALA A 57 -5.82 -14.10 -15.44
C ALA A 57 -5.08 -14.51 -16.71
N ILE A 58 -4.01 -15.32 -16.59
CA ILE A 58 -3.26 -15.88 -17.73
C ILE A 58 -4.20 -16.69 -18.62
N ARG A 59 -5.00 -17.59 -18.04
CA ARG A 59 -5.96 -18.41 -18.80
C ARG A 59 -7.01 -17.58 -19.54
N GLN A 60 -7.47 -16.49 -18.93
CA GLN A 60 -8.42 -15.59 -19.56
C GLN A 60 -7.78 -14.84 -20.72
N ALA A 61 -6.59 -14.28 -20.51
CA ALA A 61 -5.84 -13.56 -21.54
C ALA A 61 -5.45 -14.47 -22.72
N MET A 62 -5.15 -15.74 -22.47
CA MET A 62 -4.94 -16.74 -23.54
C MET A 62 -6.19 -16.97 -24.40
N LYS A 63 -7.37 -17.01 -23.80
CA LYS A 63 -8.63 -17.16 -24.56
C LYS A 63 -8.96 -15.94 -25.43
N GLU A 64 -8.41 -14.79 -25.05
CA GLU A 64 -8.62 -13.51 -25.72
C GLU A 64 -7.48 -13.18 -26.70
N ASP A 65 -6.56 -14.13 -26.95
CA ASP A 65 -5.35 -13.98 -27.80
C ASP A 65 -4.49 -12.74 -27.44
N LYS A 66 -4.50 -12.35 -26.15
CA LYS A 66 -3.75 -11.17 -25.66
C LYS A 66 -2.31 -11.48 -25.29
N LEU A 67 -1.97 -12.73 -25.01
CA LEU A 67 -0.64 -13.17 -24.61
C LEU A 67 -0.14 -14.36 -25.41
N SER A 68 1.18 -14.57 -25.38
CA SER A 68 1.86 -15.73 -25.99
C SER A 68 2.59 -16.53 -24.91
N ILE A 69 2.92 -17.80 -25.22
CA ILE A 69 3.75 -18.65 -24.35
C ILE A 69 5.13 -18.82 -24.98
N ALA A 70 6.17 -18.80 -24.17
CA ALA A 70 7.53 -19.08 -24.58
C ALA A 70 8.12 -20.28 -23.82
N PHE A 71 9.05 -20.97 -24.44
CA PHE A 71 9.64 -22.19 -23.89
C PHE A 71 11.11 -22.01 -23.55
N PRO A 72 11.69 -22.77 -22.60
CA PRO A 72 13.09 -22.72 -22.28
C PRO A 72 13.96 -23.04 -23.50
N TYR A 73 15.04 -22.27 -23.71
CA TYR A 73 15.96 -22.44 -24.81
C TYR A 73 17.21 -23.21 -24.39
N SER A 74 17.40 -24.39 -25.00
CA SER A 74 18.51 -25.28 -24.67
C SER A 74 19.91 -24.69 -24.91
N GLY A 75 20.06 -23.78 -25.89
CA GLY A 75 21.34 -23.14 -26.17
C GLY A 75 21.82 -22.25 -25.02
N VAL A 76 20.94 -21.44 -24.43
CA VAL A 76 21.25 -20.63 -23.25
C VAL A 76 21.52 -21.50 -22.03
N LEU A 77 20.73 -22.58 -21.84
CA LEU A 77 20.91 -23.49 -20.71
C LEU A 77 22.23 -24.25 -20.79
N ALA A 78 22.66 -24.66 -22.01
CA ALA A 78 23.95 -25.30 -22.21
C ALA A 78 25.13 -24.37 -21.89
N ASP A 79 25.02 -23.07 -22.10
CA ASP A 79 26.08 -22.13 -21.73
C ASP A 79 26.16 -21.96 -20.20
N PHE A 80 25.04 -21.93 -19.49
CA PHE A 80 25.05 -21.93 -18.02
C PHE A 80 25.69 -23.21 -17.46
N ASP A 81 25.32 -24.38 -17.99
CA ASP A 81 25.90 -25.68 -17.62
C ASP A 81 27.43 -25.73 -17.90
N ARG A 82 27.86 -25.23 -19.05
CA ARG A 82 29.30 -25.12 -19.40
C ARG A 82 30.08 -24.23 -18.45
N LEU A 83 29.45 -23.19 -17.90
CA LEU A 83 30.02 -22.30 -16.88
C LEU A 83 29.98 -22.91 -15.48
N GLY A 84 29.42 -24.10 -15.31
CA GLY A 84 29.37 -24.83 -14.05
C GLY A 84 28.20 -24.43 -13.13
N PHE A 85 27.17 -23.77 -13.67
CA PHE A 85 25.95 -23.45 -12.91
C PHE A 85 24.98 -24.64 -12.94
N GLU A 86 24.38 -24.93 -11.80
CA GLU A 86 23.22 -25.81 -11.74
C GLU A 86 21.99 -25.11 -12.38
N ILE A 87 21.32 -25.80 -13.29
CA ILE A 87 20.21 -25.22 -14.05
C ILE A 87 18.96 -25.04 -13.16
N THR A 88 18.68 -23.81 -12.82
CA THR A 88 17.50 -23.41 -12.03
C THR A 88 16.29 -23.07 -12.90
N ASN A 89 15.12 -22.93 -12.27
CA ASN A 89 13.93 -22.44 -12.95
C ASN A 89 14.11 -21.00 -13.45
N ASP A 90 14.79 -20.13 -12.69
CA ASP A 90 15.08 -18.77 -13.12
C ASP A 90 15.83 -18.74 -14.46
N MET A 91 16.86 -19.59 -14.61
CA MET A 91 17.59 -19.71 -15.88
C MET A 91 16.69 -20.21 -17.02
N ARG A 92 15.75 -21.11 -16.74
CA ARG A 92 14.74 -21.57 -17.73
C ARG A 92 13.82 -20.43 -18.14
N ILE A 93 13.35 -19.65 -17.17
CA ILE A 93 12.49 -18.48 -17.41
C ILE A 93 13.23 -17.45 -18.28
N ILE A 94 14.47 -17.08 -17.92
CA ILE A 94 15.29 -16.12 -18.67
C ILE A 94 15.53 -16.66 -20.10
N SER A 95 15.90 -17.93 -20.24
CA SER A 95 16.18 -18.54 -21.55
C SER A 95 14.99 -18.48 -22.50
N SER A 96 13.78 -18.45 -21.98
CA SER A 96 12.56 -18.37 -22.78
C SER A 96 12.44 -17.05 -23.56
N ALA A 97 13.04 -15.96 -23.08
CA ALA A 97 13.06 -14.69 -23.80
C ALA A 97 13.93 -14.78 -25.06
N TYR A 98 15.05 -15.50 -24.97
CA TYR A 98 15.94 -15.76 -26.13
C TYR A 98 15.28 -16.73 -27.13
N TRP A 99 14.61 -17.78 -26.63
CA TRP A 99 13.83 -18.66 -27.48
C TRP A 99 12.80 -17.89 -28.31
N TYR A 100 12.06 -16.99 -27.66
CA TYR A 100 11.02 -16.20 -28.30
C TYR A 100 11.57 -15.31 -29.43
N ILE A 101 12.75 -14.69 -29.22
CA ILE A 101 13.40 -13.86 -30.25
C ILE A 101 13.83 -14.71 -31.44
N LEU A 102 14.42 -15.88 -31.19
CA LEU A 102 14.89 -16.79 -32.24
C LEU A 102 13.73 -17.41 -33.03
N GLU A 103 12.69 -17.84 -32.35
CA GLU A 103 11.47 -18.39 -32.97
C GLU A 103 10.84 -17.37 -33.92
N ARG A 104 10.74 -16.09 -33.49
CA ARG A 104 10.22 -15.02 -34.34
C ARG A 104 11.07 -14.79 -35.57
N LYS A 105 12.40 -14.90 -35.45
CA LYS A 105 13.31 -14.80 -36.59
C LYS A 105 13.12 -15.97 -37.57
N GLU A 106 13.00 -17.18 -37.04
CA GLU A 106 12.77 -18.39 -37.87
C GLU A 106 11.42 -18.35 -38.61
N GLN A 107 10.41 -17.76 -37.98
CA GLN A 107 9.07 -17.57 -38.57
C GLN A 107 8.96 -16.29 -39.41
N GLU A 108 10.04 -15.58 -39.66
CA GLU A 108 10.08 -14.30 -40.41
C GLU A 108 9.08 -13.24 -39.90
N LEU A 109 8.78 -13.27 -38.60
CA LEU A 109 7.90 -12.29 -37.95
C LEU A 109 8.60 -10.97 -37.72
N GLU A 110 7.80 -9.89 -37.58
CA GLU A 110 8.32 -8.56 -37.27
C GLU A 110 9.21 -8.57 -36.00
N PRO A 111 10.35 -7.86 -36.02
CA PRO A 111 11.23 -7.74 -34.87
C PRO A 111 10.51 -7.11 -33.65
N CYS A 112 10.99 -7.44 -32.47
CA CYS A 112 10.39 -6.91 -31.24
C CYS A 112 11.47 -6.52 -30.21
N ASP A 113 11.11 -5.57 -29.36
CA ASP A 113 11.84 -5.26 -28.13
C ASP A 113 11.30 -6.15 -27.01
N VAL A 114 12.19 -6.80 -26.27
CA VAL A 114 11.84 -7.63 -25.12
C VAL A 114 12.23 -6.91 -23.84
N LEU A 115 11.26 -6.79 -22.92
CA LEU A 115 11.48 -6.32 -21.55
C LEU A 115 11.24 -7.48 -20.60
N PHE A 116 12.30 -7.93 -19.94
CA PHE A 116 12.23 -8.99 -18.94
C PHE A 116 12.18 -8.39 -17.54
N TYR A 117 11.11 -8.65 -16.80
CA TYR A 117 10.86 -8.12 -15.47
C TYR A 117 11.01 -9.22 -14.43
N THR A 118 11.79 -8.98 -13.39
CA THR A 118 11.92 -9.85 -12.22
C THR A 118 12.02 -9.04 -10.94
N LYS A 119 11.59 -9.60 -9.83
CA LYS A 119 11.80 -9.08 -8.47
C LYS A 119 12.98 -9.77 -7.79
N ASP A 120 13.45 -10.87 -8.32
CA ASP A 120 14.56 -11.61 -7.77
C ASP A 120 15.88 -11.01 -8.27
N VAL A 121 16.75 -10.61 -7.31
CA VAL A 121 18.05 -10.01 -7.61
C VAL A 121 18.96 -11.00 -8.32
N LEU A 122 18.92 -12.28 -7.94
CA LEU A 122 19.78 -13.31 -8.56
C LEU A 122 19.31 -13.62 -9.98
N CYS A 123 18.01 -13.74 -10.19
CA CYS A 123 17.40 -13.85 -11.52
C CYS A 123 17.79 -12.64 -12.39
N HIS A 124 17.73 -11.42 -11.84
CA HIS A 124 18.16 -10.21 -12.53
C HIS A 124 19.65 -10.26 -12.94
N LEU A 125 20.51 -10.70 -12.03
CA LEU A 125 21.95 -10.81 -12.33
C LEU A 125 22.23 -11.82 -13.45
N PHE A 126 21.60 -12.99 -13.44
CA PHE A 126 21.75 -13.98 -14.52
C PHE A 126 21.24 -13.44 -15.87
N ALA A 127 20.11 -12.76 -15.88
CA ALA A 127 19.59 -12.12 -17.08
C ALA A 127 20.54 -11.04 -17.61
N LYS A 128 21.15 -10.24 -16.73
CA LYS A 128 22.17 -9.25 -17.09
C LYS A 128 23.45 -9.88 -17.62
N MET A 129 23.88 -11.03 -17.09
CA MET A 129 25.05 -11.75 -17.65
C MET A 129 24.82 -12.11 -19.11
N LEU A 130 23.63 -12.58 -19.48
CA LEU A 130 23.29 -12.89 -20.87
C LEU A 130 23.15 -11.63 -21.72
N GLU A 131 22.51 -10.58 -21.22
CA GLU A 131 22.35 -9.30 -21.92
C GLU A 131 23.71 -8.67 -22.26
N LEU A 132 24.71 -8.81 -21.38
CA LEU A 132 26.06 -8.31 -21.57
C LEU A 132 27.00 -9.30 -22.33
N SER A 133 26.57 -10.55 -22.52
CA SER A 133 27.35 -11.53 -23.26
C SER A 133 27.49 -11.15 -24.74
N PRO A 134 28.72 -11.04 -25.30
CA PRO A 134 28.92 -10.70 -26.71
C PRO A 134 28.20 -11.68 -27.66
N ILE A 135 28.20 -12.95 -27.34
CA ILE A 135 27.54 -14.01 -28.15
C ILE A 135 26.03 -13.81 -28.20
N TRP A 136 25.39 -13.66 -27.03
CA TRP A 136 23.96 -13.51 -26.97
C TRP A 136 23.47 -12.16 -27.47
N ASN A 137 24.26 -11.09 -27.24
CA ASN A 137 23.99 -9.78 -27.79
C ASN A 137 24.04 -9.76 -29.32
N GLU A 138 25.04 -10.43 -29.92
CA GLU A 138 25.13 -10.58 -31.36
C GLU A 138 23.94 -11.35 -31.95
N ILE A 139 23.51 -12.44 -31.31
CA ILE A 139 22.32 -13.23 -31.73
C ILE A 139 21.05 -12.36 -31.72
N VAL A 140 20.84 -11.60 -30.66
CA VAL A 140 19.69 -10.70 -30.51
C VAL A 140 19.73 -9.59 -31.55
N THR A 141 20.88 -8.96 -31.75
CA THR A 141 21.11 -7.90 -32.74
C THR A 141 20.91 -8.41 -34.18
N ASN A 142 21.39 -9.60 -34.50
CA ASN A 142 21.22 -10.24 -35.80
C ASN A 142 19.73 -10.62 -36.05
N SER A 143 18.93 -10.66 -35.03
CA SER A 143 17.47 -10.84 -35.09
C SER A 143 16.71 -9.51 -35.19
N ARG A 144 17.43 -8.37 -35.26
CA ARG A 144 16.89 -7.01 -35.22
C ARG A 144 15.99 -6.74 -34.00
N CYS A 145 16.23 -7.47 -32.92
CA CYS A 145 15.51 -7.36 -31.66
C CYS A 145 16.39 -6.69 -30.61
N THR A 146 15.78 -6.28 -29.51
CA THR A 146 16.50 -5.89 -28.29
C THR A 146 15.97 -6.71 -27.10
N ILE A 147 16.83 -6.90 -26.11
CA ILE A 147 16.42 -7.45 -24.82
C ILE A 147 16.95 -6.53 -23.71
N ARG A 148 16.09 -6.23 -22.75
CA ARG A 148 16.47 -5.44 -21.59
C ARG A 148 15.85 -6.03 -20.35
N THR A 149 16.68 -6.23 -19.33
CA THR A 149 16.25 -6.73 -18.04
C THR A 149 15.95 -5.59 -17.09
N VAL A 150 14.81 -5.67 -16.41
CA VAL A 150 14.32 -4.67 -15.47
C VAL A 150 14.11 -5.35 -14.13
N LEU A 151 14.85 -4.91 -13.11
CA LEU A 151 14.55 -5.28 -11.74
C LEU A 151 13.30 -4.49 -11.30
N VAL A 152 12.24 -5.22 -11.02
CA VAL A 152 11.04 -4.61 -10.45
C VAL A 152 11.34 -4.39 -8.97
N GLU A 153 11.82 -3.19 -8.67
CA GLU A 153 11.84 -2.75 -7.29
C GLU A 153 10.41 -2.78 -6.76
N ASP A 154 10.24 -3.16 -5.52
CA ASP A 154 8.91 -3.20 -4.89
C ASP A 154 8.11 -1.96 -5.27
N ILE A 155 6.79 -2.11 -5.40
CA ILE A 155 5.82 -1.02 -5.70
C ILE A 155 6.06 0.23 -4.83
N GLN A 156 6.91 0.13 -3.82
CA GLN A 156 7.45 1.21 -3.00
C GLN A 156 8.13 2.35 -3.78
N SER A 157 8.56 2.14 -5.05
CA SER A 157 9.13 3.21 -5.88
C SER A 157 8.06 4.07 -6.59
N LYS A 158 6.81 3.63 -6.68
CA LYS A 158 5.73 4.55 -7.02
C LYS A 158 5.57 5.53 -5.86
N GLU A 159 5.81 6.79 -6.13
CA GLU A 159 5.60 7.84 -5.13
C GLU A 159 4.17 7.72 -4.57
N ILE A 160 4.07 7.30 -3.31
CA ILE A 160 2.77 7.09 -2.67
C ILE A 160 2.03 8.41 -2.67
N TYR A 161 0.76 8.39 -3.04
CA TYR A 161 -0.11 9.54 -2.93
C TYR A 161 -0.11 10.08 -1.49
N LYS A 162 0.39 11.29 -1.32
CA LYS A 162 0.61 11.91 0.00
C LYS A 162 -0.64 12.59 0.55
N GLY A 163 -1.64 12.85 -0.31
CA GLY A 163 -2.84 13.62 0.00
C GLY A 163 -2.62 15.12 0.05
N TYR A 164 -1.41 15.59 -0.21
CA TYR A 164 -1.11 17.01 -0.33
C TYR A 164 0.08 17.27 -1.25
N LYS A 165 0.10 18.47 -1.80
CA LYS A 165 1.22 19.05 -2.56
C LYS A 165 1.76 20.26 -1.81
N VAL A 166 3.05 20.52 -1.95
CA VAL A 166 3.67 21.79 -1.54
C VAL A 166 3.86 22.58 -2.81
N VAL A 167 3.28 23.76 -2.89
CA VAL A 167 3.25 24.59 -4.09
C VAL A 167 3.71 26.00 -3.77
N THR A 168 4.47 26.60 -4.68
CA THR A 168 4.78 28.03 -4.65
C THR A 168 3.89 28.73 -5.66
N CYS A 169 3.27 29.84 -5.30
CA CYS A 169 2.40 30.57 -6.20
C CYS A 169 2.70 32.09 -6.16
N THR A 170 2.34 32.76 -7.25
CA THR A 170 2.37 34.23 -7.33
C THR A 170 1.16 34.84 -6.61
N ASP A 171 1.19 36.16 -6.38
CA ASP A 171 0.06 36.88 -5.77
C ASP A 171 -1.20 36.77 -6.62
N GLU A 172 -1.07 36.76 -7.98
CA GLU A 172 -2.20 36.58 -8.89
C GLU A 172 -2.82 35.18 -8.74
N GLN A 173 -2.00 34.12 -8.69
CA GLN A 173 -2.46 32.75 -8.47
C GLN A 173 -3.10 32.59 -7.09
N LEU A 174 -2.55 33.26 -6.07
CA LEU A 174 -3.13 33.25 -4.73
C LEU A 174 -4.51 33.91 -4.71
N ALA A 175 -4.69 35.03 -5.43
CA ALA A 175 -5.97 35.70 -5.57
C ALA A 175 -7.01 34.79 -6.27
N GLU A 176 -6.60 34.01 -7.28
CA GLU A 176 -7.44 33.04 -7.97
C GLU A 176 -7.89 31.91 -7.06
N VAL A 177 -7.00 31.38 -6.21
CA VAL A 177 -7.32 30.36 -5.21
C VAL A 177 -8.45 30.80 -4.28
N TYR A 178 -8.51 32.08 -3.93
CA TYR A 178 -9.55 32.65 -3.06
C TYR A 178 -10.81 33.13 -3.81
N ALA A 179 -10.80 33.10 -5.13
CA ALA A 179 -11.99 33.41 -5.92
C ALA A 179 -13.08 32.35 -5.64
N LYS A 180 -14.27 32.80 -5.26
CA LYS A 180 -15.36 31.90 -4.86
C LYS A 180 -16.09 31.27 -6.04
N ASP A 181 -16.07 31.91 -7.19
CA ASP A 181 -16.81 31.49 -8.39
C ASP A 181 -15.85 31.06 -9.49
N ASN A 182 -16.06 29.87 -10.05
CA ASN A 182 -15.27 29.27 -11.14
C ASN A 182 -13.74 29.24 -10.93
N CYS A 183 -13.31 28.77 -9.77
CA CYS A 183 -11.91 28.53 -9.49
C CYS A 183 -11.39 27.37 -10.35
N GLU A 184 -10.38 27.61 -11.17
CA GLU A 184 -9.67 26.54 -11.85
C GLU A 184 -8.81 25.73 -10.87
N ASN A 185 -8.61 24.46 -11.16
CA ASN A 185 -7.74 23.59 -10.36
C ASN A 185 -6.27 23.82 -10.75
N ILE A 186 -5.77 25.01 -10.48
CA ILE A 186 -4.43 25.46 -10.91
C ILE A 186 -3.28 24.62 -10.37
N PHE A 187 -3.49 23.90 -9.27
CA PHE A 187 -2.50 23.00 -8.70
C PHE A 187 -2.72 21.54 -9.09
N GLU A 188 -3.68 21.25 -9.97
CA GLU A 188 -4.01 19.89 -10.43
C GLU A 188 -4.21 18.92 -9.27
N CYS A 189 -4.89 19.35 -8.21
CA CYS A 189 -5.17 18.54 -7.04
C CYS A 189 -6.29 17.53 -7.31
N GLU A 190 -6.14 16.34 -6.75
CA GLU A 190 -7.25 15.39 -6.66
C GLU A 190 -8.33 15.93 -5.71
N VAL A 191 -9.56 15.42 -5.80
CA VAL A 191 -10.61 15.79 -4.85
C VAL A 191 -10.18 15.42 -3.43
N ASN A 192 -10.35 16.34 -2.49
CA ASN A 192 -9.87 16.27 -1.10
C ASN A 192 -8.33 16.28 -0.93
N GLU A 193 -7.57 16.56 -1.99
CA GLU A 193 -6.14 16.83 -1.86
C GLU A 193 -5.89 18.25 -1.38
N TYR A 194 -4.84 18.41 -0.59
CA TYR A 194 -4.45 19.70 -0.04
C TYR A 194 -3.32 20.34 -0.84
N ALA A 195 -3.33 21.66 -0.93
CA ALA A 195 -2.19 22.46 -1.36
C ALA A 195 -1.67 23.27 -0.17
N VAL A 196 -0.43 23.00 0.23
CA VAL A 196 0.34 23.80 1.19
C VAL A 196 1.05 24.88 0.38
N ILE A 197 0.55 26.09 0.47
CA ILE A 197 1.02 27.22 -0.33
C ILE A 197 2.19 27.89 0.40
N GLN A 198 3.31 28.02 -0.30
CA GLN A 198 4.51 28.67 0.21
C GLN A 198 4.87 29.89 -0.63
N ASP A 199 5.49 30.87 0.00
CA ASP A 199 6.14 32.00 -0.67
C ASP A 199 7.48 31.58 -1.31
N SER A 200 8.15 32.54 -1.97
CA SER A 200 9.46 32.32 -2.59
C SER A 200 10.59 32.01 -1.58
N GLU A 201 10.37 32.29 -0.30
CA GLU A 201 11.32 32.02 0.78
C GLU A 201 11.05 30.66 1.45
N GLY A 202 9.96 29.97 1.05
CA GLY A 202 9.56 28.68 1.61
C GLY A 202 8.70 28.78 2.88
N ASN A 203 8.24 29.98 3.26
CA ASN A 203 7.32 30.12 4.37
C ASN A 203 5.90 29.77 3.93
N THR A 204 5.17 29.07 4.78
CA THR A 204 3.79 28.71 4.46
C THR A 204 2.86 29.93 4.57
N CYS A 205 2.23 30.29 3.45
CA CYS A 205 1.22 31.35 3.40
C CYS A 205 -0.14 30.84 3.84
N ASP A 206 -0.57 29.69 3.33
CA ASP A 206 -1.85 29.07 3.71
C ASP A 206 -1.89 27.57 3.35
N VAL A 207 -2.97 26.91 3.77
CA VAL A 207 -3.32 25.55 3.41
C VAL A 207 -4.75 25.52 2.88
N VAL A 208 -4.93 25.04 1.68
CA VAL A 208 -6.24 24.90 1.04
C VAL A 208 -6.48 23.47 0.62
N LYS A 209 -7.75 23.10 0.48
CA LYS A 209 -8.20 21.78 0.02
C LYS A 209 -9.01 21.92 -1.25
N TRP A 210 -8.73 21.11 -2.27
CA TRP A 210 -9.56 21.04 -3.46
C TRP A 210 -10.83 20.25 -3.20
N THR A 211 -12.00 20.87 -3.36
CA THR A 211 -13.30 20.23 -3.11
C THR A 211 -13.88 19.53 -4.33
N GLY A 212 -13.20 19.61 -5.46
CA GLY A 212 -13.73 19.22 -6.77
C GLY A 212 -14.43 20.36 -7.53
N LYS A 213 -14.57 21.54 -6.90
CA LYS A 213 -15.19 22.74 -7.50
C LYS A 213 -14.41 24.02 -7.19
N ASN A 214 -13.87 24.13 -6.01
CA ASN A 214 -13.13 25.31 -5.53
C ASN A 214 -12.11 24.89 -4.48
N TYR A 215 -11.20 25.79 -4.16
CA TYR A 215 -10.30 25.63 -3.00
C TYR A 215 -11.00 26.13 -1.74
N ALA A 216 -11.03 25.30 -0.71
CA ALA A 216 -11.53 25.64 0.62
C ALA A 216 -10.37 25.83 1.57
N VAL A 217 -10.34 26.96 2.29
CA VAL A 217 -9.32 27.23 3.30
C VAL A 217 -9.45 26.24 4.47
N VAL A 218 -8.36 25.60 4.82
CA VAL A 218 -8.32 24.62 5.91
C VAL A 218 -8.26 25.32 7.26
N GLY A 219 -9.16 24.97 8.15
CA GLY A 219 -9.24 25.53 9.49
C GLY A 219 -8.15 25.03 10.44
N THR A 220 -8.00 25.69 11.59
CA THR A 220 -7.01 25.33 12.63
C THR A 220 -7.66 24.94 13.96
N LYS A 221 -8.92 24.45 13.93
CA LYS A 221 -9.65 24.13 15.15
C LYS A 221 -9.01 22.96 15.90
N PRO A 222 -8.67 23.14 17.20
CA PRO A 222 -8.11 22.08 18.01
C PRO A 222 -9.17 21.01 18.34
N PHE A 223 -8.71 19.77 18.58
CA PHE A 223 -9.53 18.77 19.22
C PHE A 223 -9.41 18.90 20.75
N LYS A 224 -10.54 18.83 21.45
CA LYS A 224 -10.63 18.99 22.89
C LYS A 224 -11.37 17.80 23.48
N SER A 225 -10.69 16.99 24.24
CA SER A 225 -11.25 15.88 25.01
C SER A 225 -10.96 16.08 26.49
N ARG A 226 -11.91 15.73 27.34
CA ARG A 226 -11.70 15.70 28.80
C ARG A 226 -10.69 14.63 29.19
N ALA A 227 -10.74 13.50 28.48
CA ALA A 227 -9.90 12.34 28.76
C ALA A 227 -8.44 12.55 28.26
N LEU A 228 -8.24 13.15 27.08
CA LEU A 228 -6.94 13.25 26.43
C LEU A 228 -6.35 14.67 26.37
N GLY A 229 -7.10 15.66 26.90
CA GLY A 229 -6.71 17.06 26.85
C GLY A 229 -7.00 17.72 25.51
N THR A 230 -6.27 18.80 25.24
CA THR A 230 -6.42 19.58 24.02
C THR A 230 -5.21 19.39 23.13
N ILE A 231 -5.44 19.02 21.87
CA ILE A 231 -4.39 18.98 20.85
C ILE A 231 -4.72 19.94 19.71
N LYS A 232 -3.67 20.51 19.15
CA LYS A 232 -3.71 21.36 17.95
C LYS A 232 -2.66 20.88 16.95
N ALA A 233 -2.86 21.19 15.70
CA ALA A 233 -1.86 20.90 14.67
C ALA A 233 -0.55 21.63 14.99
N LEU A 234 0.56 20.94 14.88
CA LEU A 234 1.91 21.46 15.13
C LEU A 234 2.57 21.94 13.84
N ASP A 235 2.06 21.51 12.69
CA ASP A 235 2.50 21.91 11.35
C ASP A 235 1.33 21.91 10.36
N GLU A 236 1.61 22.32 9.13
CA GLU A 236 0.62 22.42 8.05
C GLU A 236 0.09 21.05 7.63
N VAL A 237 0.94 20.03 7.65
CA VAL A 237 0.54 18.66 7.27
C VAL A 237 -0.37 18.06 8.34
N GLN A 238 -0.09 18.29 9.61
CA GLN A 238 -1.03 17.93 10.67
C GLN A 238 -2.34 18.72 10.56
N ARG A 239 -2.29 20.00 10.12
CA ARG A 239 -3.51 20.79 9.84
C ARG A 239 -4.36 20.10 8.76
N CYS A 240 -3.74 19.57 7.70
CA CYS A 240 -4.44 18.74 6.69
C CYS A 240 -5.06 17.49 7.32
N ALA A 241 -4.34 16.81 8.22
CA ALA A 241 -4.84 15.61 8.89
C ALA A 241 -6.06 15.90 9.79
N PHE A 242 -6.03 17.02 10.54
CA PHE A 242 -7.17 17.46 11.34
C PHE A 242 -8.41 17.73 10.48
N ASP A 243 -8.25 18.44 9.36
CA ASP A 243 -9.35 18.71 8.45
C ASP A 243 -9.86 17.41 7.80
N SER A 244 -8.96 16.55 7.33
CA SER A 244 -9.32 15.29 6.67
C SER A 244 -10.18 14.40 7.57
N ILE A 245 -9.79 14.25 8.84
CA ILE A 245 -10.57 13.46 9.80
C ILE A 245 -11.97 14.07 10.02
N VAL A 246 -12.10 15.37 10.04
CA VAL A 246 -13.40 16.02 10.27
C VAL A 246 -14.31 15.91 9.04
N THR A 247 -13.76 16.16 7.85
CA THR A 247 -14.57 16.43 6.65
C THR A 247 -14.80 15.22 5.74
N ASN A 248 -13.97 14.18 5.80
CA ASN A 248 -14.12 13.00 4.95
C ASN A 248 -14.71 11.82 5.72
N ASP A 249 -15.48 10.96 5.07
CA ASP A 249 -16.04 9.75 5.68
C ASP A 249 -14.95 8.71 5.96
N ILE A 250 -13.98 8.61 5.04
CA ILE A 250 -12.83 7.71 5.14
C ILE A 250 -11.56 8.57 5.15
N THR A 251 -10.73 8.41 6.17
CA THR A 251 -9.43 9.09 6.27
C THR A 251 -8.32 8.08 6.53
N VAL A 252 -7.25 8.20 5.76
CA VAL A 252 -5.98 7.47 5.98
C VAL A 252 -4.93 8.44 6.48
N LEU A 253 -4.37 8.17 7.65
CA LEU A 253 -3.19 8.86 8.18
C LEU A 253 -2.02 7.89 8.21
N PHE A 254 -0.95 8.20 7.49
CA PHE A 254 0.22 7.34 7.50
C PHE A 254 1.51 8.16 7.64
N GLY A 255 2.56 7.51 8.08
CA GLY A 255 3.87 8.14 8.30
C GLY A 255 4.61 7.53 9.47
N ARG A 256 5.83 8.03 9.70
CA ARG A 256 6.76 7.52 10.70
C ARG A 256 6.20 7.51 12.12
N SER A 257 6.81 6.69 12.97
CA SER A 257 6.51 6.70 14.40
C SER A 257 6.74 8.10 14.98
N GLY A 258 5.87 8.51 15.93
CA GLY A 258 5.98 9.85 16.56
C GLY A 258 5.40 11.01 15.75
N SER A 259 4.88 10.81 14.55
CA SER A 259 4.29 11.87 13.71
C SER A 259 2.90 12.34 14.14
N GLY A 260 2.26 11.63 15.08
CA GLY A 260 0.93 11.96 15.57
C GLY A 260 -0.20 11.12 14.94
N LYS A 261 0.14 10.14 14.08
CA LYS A 261 -0.85 9.30 13.38
C LYS A 261 -1.89 8.63 14.30
N THR A 262 -1.50 8.25 15.50
CA THR A 262 -2.40 7.65 16.52
C THR A 262 -3.03 8.70 17.43
N THR A 263 -2.27 9.74 17.80
CA THR A 263 -2.72 10.77 18.75
C THR A 263 -3.86 11.61 18.19
N ILE A 264 -3.79 11.99 16.92
CA ILE A 264 -4.79 12.83 16.25
C ILE A 264 -6.15 12.10 16.15
N PRO A 265 -6.24 10.86 15.62
CA PRO A 265 -7.50 10.12 15.60
C PRO A 265 -8.10 9.88 16.97
N LEU A 266 -7.31 9.44 17.95
CA LEU A 266 -7.82 9.15 19.29
C LEU A 266 -8.42 10.39 19.96
N ASN A 267 -7.80 11.56 19.83
CA ASN A 267 -8.37 12.81 20.35
C ASN A 267 -9.68 13.20 19.66
N TYR A 268 -9.77 13.03 18.34
CA TYR A 268 -11.00 13.27 17.60
C TYR A 268 -12.13 12.32 18.04
N ILE A 269 -11.80 11.03 18.16
CA ILE A 269 -12.75 9.99 18.59
C ILE A 269 -13.27 10.29 19.99
N MET A 270 -12.36 10.53 20.95
CA MET A 270 -12.76 10.83 22.33
C MET A 270 -13.59 12.11 22.43
N GLN A 271 -13.21 13.16 21.72
CA GLN A 271 -14.03 14.37 21.64
C GLN A 271 -15.42 14.08 21.08
N GLY A 272 -15.53 13.26 20.05
CA GLY A 272 -16.79 12.90 19.41
C GLY A 272 -17.69 12.07 20.32
N LEU A 273 -17.14 11.10 21.04
CA LEU A 273 -17.86 10.30 22.05
C LEU A 273 -18.34 11.18 23.21
N GLU A 274 -17.51 12.07 23.74
CA GLU A 274 -17.87 13.00 24.80
C GLU A 274 -18.97 14.00 24.41
N LYS A 275 -18.96 14.44 23.14
CA LYS A 275 -19.97 15.34 22.57
C LYS A 275 -21.20 14.61 22.01
N GLN A 276 -21.20 13.28 22.07
CA GLN A 276 -22.24 12.42 21.48
C GLN A 276 -22.41 12.62 19.96
N THR A 277 -21.36 13.07 19.27
CA THR A 277 -21.30 13.10 17.81
C THR A 277 -21.21 11.67 17.26
N PHE A 278 -20.53 10.80 18.01
CA PHE A 278 -20.48 9.36 17.80
C PHE A 278 -21.04 8.67 19.03
N ARG A 279 -21.77 7.60 18.79
CA ARG A 279 -22.30 6.74 19.85
C ARG A 279 -21.26 5.72 20.30
N LYS A 280 -20.42 5.25 19.36
CA LYS A 280 -19.53 4.12 19.58
C LYS A 280 -18.25 4.25 18.77
N CYS A 281 -17.16 3.72 19.31
CA CYS A 281 -15.92 3.48 18.59
C CYS A 281 -15.64 1.97 18.53
N ILE A 282 -15.32 1.46 17.35
CA ILE A 282 -14.81 0.11 17.13
C ILE A 282 -13.36 0.23 16.68
N ILE A 283 -12.43 -0.27 17.50
CA ILE A 283 -11.02 -0.36 17.16
C ILE A 283 -10.79 -1.74 16.55
N VAL A 284 -10.36 -1.75 15.29
CA VAL A 284 -10.00 -2.96 14.56
C VAL A 284 -8.47 -3.08 14.53
N TYR A 285 -7.96 -4.24 14.91
CA TYR A 285 -6.53 -4.50 14.96
C TYR A 285 -6.17 -5.91 14.47
N ASP A 286 -4.95 -6.07 14.01
CA ASP A 286 -4.41 -7.40 13.68
C ASP A 286 -3.66 -7.97 14.87
N PHE A 287 -3.95 -9.24 15.18
CA PHE A 287 -3.34 -9.94 16.33
C PHE A 287 -2.02 -10.62 15.97
N GLU A 288 -1.54 -10.45 14.74
CA GLU A 288 -0.29 -11.11 14.34
C GLU A 288 0.93 -10.43 14.94
N THR A 289 1.81 -11.26 15.49
CA THR A 289 3.00 -10.86 16.22
C THR A 289 4.11 -10.37 15.30
N LEU A 290 5.02 -9.56 15.85
CA LEU A 290 6.27 -9.09 15.24
C LEU A 290 6.98 -10.18 14.41
N ARG A 291 7.63 -9.78 13.31
CA ARG A 291 8.45 -10.67 12.46
C ARG A 291 9.35 -11.55 13.30
N GLY A 292 9.20 -12.87 13.16
CA GLY A 292 10.02 -13.87 13.84
C GLY A 292 9.66 -14.17 15.30
N ALA A 293 8.64 -13.54 15.87
CA ALA A 293 8.14 -13.92 17.17
C ALA A 293 7.39 -15.26 17.09
N LYS A 294 7.79 -16.23 17.91
CA LYS A 294 7.02 -17.47 18.08
C LYS A 294 5.63 -17.09 18.61
N GLN A 295 4.59 -17.76 18.09
CA GLN A 295 3.22 -17.58 18.59
C GLN A 295 3.24 -17.53 20.13
N LEU A 296 2.70 -16.44 20.67
CA LEU A 296 2.53 -16.30 22.12
C LEU A 296 1.78 -17.53 22.64
N GLY A 297 2.42 -18.27 23.53
CA GLY A 297 1.82 -19.44 24.14
C GLY A 297 0.48 -19.13 24.77
N PHE A 298 -0.25 -20.17 25.17
CA PHE A 298 -1.59 -20.08 25.75
C PHE A 298 -1.60 -19.18 26.99
N LEU A 299 -1.98 -17.91 26.82
CA LEU A 299 -2.28 -17.00 27.94
C LEU A 299 -3.77 -17.15 28.28
N PRO A 300 -4.15 -17.32 29.56
CA PRO A 300 -5.55 -17.40 29.98
C PRO A 300 -6.25 -16.04 29.77
N GLY A 301 -7.55 -16.07 29.49
CA GLY A 301 -8.36 -14.88 29.24
C GLY A 301 -8.84 -14.73 27.79
N SER A 302 -9.80 -13.84 27.56
CA SER A 302 -10.26 -13.52 26.20
C SER A 302 -9.16 -12.80 25.40
N LEU A 303 -9.26 -12.78 24.07
CA LEU A 303 -8.33 -12.02 23.21
C LEU A 303 -8.33 -10.53 23.56
N VAL A 304 -9.50 -10.00 23.94
CA VAL A 304 -9.65 -8.59 24.34
C VAL A 304 -8.93 -8.32 25.67
N ASP A 305 -9.04 -9.22 26.66
CA ASP A 305 -8.35 -9.08 27.95
C ASP A 305 -6.84 -9.09 27.79
N LYS A 306 -6.33 -9.93 26.88
CA LYS A 306 -4.91 -10.01 26.54
C LYS A 306 -4.41 -8.73 25.88
N GLU A 307 -5.17 -8.20 24.92
CA GLU A 307 -4.81 -6.97 24.23
C GLU A 307 -4.85 -5.76 25.19
N LEU A 308 -5.81 -5.71 26.10
CA LEU A 308 -5.89 -4.66 27.11
C LEU A 308 -4.74 -4.73 28.14
N SER A 309 -4.35 -5.94 28.55
CA SER A 309 -3.36 -6.12 29.62
C SER A 309 -1.90 -6.05 29.13
N SER A 310 -1.62 -6.46 27.91
CA SER A 310 -0.24 -6.60 27.39
C SER A 310 -0.07 -6.17 25.93
N GLY A 311 -1.16 -5.87 25.21
CA GLY A 311 -1.13 -5.48 23.81
C GLY A 311 -0.79 -4.01 23.59
N SER A 312 -0.46 -3.67 22.34
CA SER A 312 -0.10 -2.30 21.94
C SER A 312 -1.25 -1.31 22.13
N ILE A 313 -2.49 -1.72 21.83
CA ILE A 313 -3.68 -0.88 21.96
C ILE A 313 -3.99 -0.60 23.43
N GLY A 314 -3.94 -1.62 24.29
CA GLY A 314 -4.16 -1.45 25.71
C GLY A 314 -3.15 -0.50 26.33
N ASN A 315 -1.88 -0.64 25.97
CA ASN A 315 -0.81 0.25 26.42
C ASN A 315 -1.00 1.69 25.92
N ILE A 316 -1.36 1.90 24.66
CA ILE A 316 -1.60 3.23 24.09
C ILE A 316 -2.81 3.88 24.78
N LEU A 317 -3.92 3.17 24.89
CA LEU A 317 -5.14 3.70 25.52
C LEU A 317 -4.91 4.00 27.02
N SER A 318 -4.27 3.08 27.75
CA SER A 318 -3.97 3.26 29.18
C SER A 318 -3.02 4.43 29.42
N SER A 319 -1.95 4.54 28.62
CA SER A 319 -1.00 5.65 28.74
C SER A 319 -1.63 7.00 28.40
N LYS A 320 -2.61 7.04 27.51
CA LYS A 320 -3.32 8.26 27.10
C LYS A 320 -4.46 8.62 28.02
N LEU A 321 -5.22 7.64 28.48
CA LEU A 321 -6.35 7.85 29.40
C LEU A 321 -5.92 7.91 30.88
N GLY A 322 -4.67 7.61 31.17
CA GLY A 322 -4.10 7.62 32.51
C GLY A 322 -4.54 6.48 33.43
N ASP A 323 -5.50 5.68 33.00
CA ASP A 323 -6.05 4.55 33.79
C ASP A 323 -6.72 3.52 32.89
N ILE A 324 -6.32 2.25 33.04
CA ILE A 324 -6.91 1.11 32.33
C ILE A 324 -8.40 0.93 32.67
N SER A 325 -8.79 1.23 33.92
CA SER A 325 -10.18 1.15 34.35
C SER A 325 -11.11 2.12 33.59
N ALA A 326 -10.60 3.19 33.02
CA ALA A 326 -11.37 4.05 32.13
C ALA A 326 -11.72 3.32 30.82
N VAL A 327 -10.77 2.58 30.26
CA VAL A 327 -10.96 1.76 29.05
C VAL A 327 -11.97 0.65 29.32
N GLU A 328 -11.82 -0.05 30.44
CA GLU A 328 -12.75 -1.13 30.86
C GLU A 328 -14.18 -0.60 31.04
N ARG A 329 -14.37 0.58 31.63
CA ARG A 329 -15.70 1.21 31.74
C ARG A 329 -16.29 1.53 30.36
N MET A 330 -15.50 2.00 29.41
CA MET A 330 -15.96 2.29 28.04
C MET A 330 -16.38 0.99 27.32
N ILE A 331 -15.67 -0.11 27.54
CA ILE A 331 -16.03 -1.42 26.99
C ILE A 331 -17.31 -1.94 27.65
N ALA A 332 -17.42 -1.86 28.98
CA ALA A 332 -18.61 -2.29 29.72
C ALA A 332 -19.88 -1.50 29.35
N SER A 333 -19.73 -0.24 28.98
CA SER A 333 -20.84 0.62 28.49
C SER A 333 -21.13 0.49 26.99
N ASP A 334 -20.44 -0.41 26.29
CA ASP A 334 -20.51 -0.59 24.82
C ASP A 334 -20.18 0.68 24.01
N THR A 335 -19.48 1.63 24.61
CA THR A 335 -19.01 2.85 23.93
C THR A 335 -17.73 2.60 23.15
N LEU A 336 -16.93 1.62 23.58
CA LEU A 336 -15.71 1.16 22.93
C LEU A 336 -15.78 -0.35 22.72
N GLN A 337 -15.46 -0.80 21.52
CA GLN A 337 -15.20 -2.20 21.22
C GLN A 337 -13.81 -2.36 20.63
N ILE A 338 -13.10 -3.42 21.00
CA ILE A 338 -11.82 -3.81 20.42
C ILE A 338 -12.02 -5.14 19.70
N VAL A 339 -11.81 -5.15 18.39
CA VAL A 339 -12.20 -6.27 17.52
C VAL A 339 -11.00 -6.74 16.70
N PRO A 340 -10.57 -7.99 16.89
CA PRO A 340 -9.58 -8.60 16.00
C PRO A 340 -10.10 -8.67 14.55
N THR A 341 -9.21 -8.51 13.58
CA THR A 341 -9.53 -8.60 12.14
C THR A 341 -10.25 -9.90 11.77
N ALA A 342 -9.91 -11.01 12.42
CA ALA A 342 -10.55 -12.31 12.21
C ALA A 342 -12.06 -12.30 12.49
N ASN A 343 -12.52 -11.45 13.41
CA ASN A 343 -13.94 -11.38 13.85
C ASN A 343 -14.78 -10.38 13.05
N ILE A 344 -14.18 -9.55 12.22
CA ILE A 344 -14.85 -8.48 11.50
C ILE A 344 -15.87 -8.99 10.48
N ARG A 345 -15.71 -10.21 9.95
CA ARG A 345 -16.56 -10.77 8.89
C ARG A 345 -18.02 -10.93 9.29
N GLY A 346 -18.28 -11.20 10.56
CA GLY A 346 -19.64 -11.37 11.10
C GLY A 346 -20.29 -10.09 11.60
N MET A 347 -19.59 -8.95 11.54
CA MET A 347 -20.04 -7.69 12.08
C MET A 347 -20.69 -6.80 11.03
N GLU A 348 -21.53 -5.90 11.50
CA GLU A 348 -22.09 -4.78 10.75
C GLU A 348 -21.85 -3.51 11.55
N ILE A 349 -21.10 -2.56 10.98
CA ILE A 349 -20.72 -1.31 11.64
C ILE A 349 -21.69 -0.22 11.18
N GLY A 350 -22.53 0.24 12.11
CA GLY A 350 -23.61 1.17 11.82
C GLY A 350 -23.16 2.62 11.67
N ALA A 351 -24.10 3.47 11.24
CA ALA A 351 -23.97 4.92 11.36
C ALA A 351 -23.71 5.32 12.82
N ASP A 352 -23.31 6.53 13.08
CA ASP A 352 -22.92 7.06 14.41
C ASP A 352 -21.77 6.29 15.09
N THR A 353 -21.06 5.46 14.33
CA THR A 353 -19.91 4.68 14.81
C THR A 353 -18.64 5.15 14.11
N VAL A 354 -17.54 5.21 14.86
CA VAL A 354 -16.21 5.33 14.31
C VAL A 354 -15.59 3.95 14.21
N CYS A 355 -15.22 3.53 13.02
CA CYS A 355 -14.37 2.38 12.76
C CYS A 355 -12.92 2.86 12.67
N TYR A 356 -12.12 2.55 13.68
CA TYR A 356 -10.72 2.95 13.75
C TYR A 356 -9.83 1.73 13.56
N VAL A 357 -9.07 1.72 12.47
CA VAL A 357 -8.17 0.63 12.10
C VAL A 357 -6.74 1.06 12.39
N THR A 358 -6.10 0.38 13.35
CA THR A 358 -4.72 0.68 13.73
C THR A 358 -3.75 -0.27 13.04
N GLU A 359 -2.48 0.16 12.87
CA GLU A 359 -1.40 -0.61 12.22
C GLU A 359 -1.84 -1.21 10.87
N ALA A 360 -2.62 -0.44 10.11
CA ALA A 360 -3.27 -0.90 8.88
C ALA A 360 -2.30 -1.32 7.77
N GLN A 361 -0.99 -0.96 7.87
CA GLN A 361 0.06 -1.43 6.96
C GLN A 361 0.27 -2.95 7.03
N ASN A 362 -0.12 -3.59 8.14
CA ASN A 362 0.00 -5.03 8.33
C ASN A 362 -1.17 -5.81 7.69
N LEU A 363 -2.22 -5.11 7.25
CA LEU A 363 -3.40 -5.73 6.67
C LEU A 363 -3.25 -5.93 5.16
N ASP A 364 -3.60 -7.10 4.68
CA ASP A 364 -3.69 -7.41 3.27
C ASP A 364 -4.91 -6.72 2.59
N PRO A 365 -4.93 -6.59 1.25
CA PRO A 365 -6.01 -5.92 0.54
C PRO A 365 -7.39 -6.55 0.77
N TYR A 366 -7.47 -7.86 0.97
CA TYR A 366 -8.74 -8.56 1.18
C TYR A 366 -9.32 -8.25 2.57
N THR A 367 -8.48 -8.22 3.59
CA THR A 367 -8.87 -7.87 4.97
C THR A 367 -9.35 -6.42 5.03
N LEU A 368 -8.62 -5.46 4.46
CA LEU A 368 -9.06 -4.06 4.38
C LEU A 368 -10.37 -3.89 3.61
N LYS A 369 -10.50 -4.54 2.45
CA LYS A 369 -11.76 -4.57 1.70
C LYS A 369 -12.90 -5.07 2.57
N THR A 370 -12.68 -6.15 3.33
CA THR A 370 -13.69 -6.73 4.21
C THR A 370 -14.12 -5.73 5.29
N ILE A 371 -13.18 -5.04 5.95
CA ILE A 371 -13.46 -4.03 6.97
C ILE A 371 -14.33 -2.91 6.39
N VAL A 372 -13.92 -2.32 5.27
CA VAL A 372 -14.66 -1.21 4.63
C VAL A 372 -16.08 -1.65 4.23
N GLN A 373 -16.24 -2.86 3.71
CA GLN A 373 -17.55 -3.42 3.32
C GLN A 373 -18.48 -3.69 4.51
N ARG A 374 -17.99 -3.75 5.74
CA ARG A 374 -18.82 -3.89 6.96
C ARG A 374 -19.33 -2.56 7.49
N CYS A 375 -18.77 -1.45 7.02
CA CYS A 375 -19.18 -0.11 7.41
C CYS A 375 -20.37 0.34 6.56
N LYS A 376 -21.44 0.75 7.23
CA LYS A 376 -22.63 1.33 6.58
C LYS A 376 -22.38 2.79 6.20
N GLU A 377 -23.26 3.34 5.39
CA GLU A 377 -23.32 4.78 5.15
C GLU A 377 -23.50 5.53 6.48
N GLY A 378 -22.73 6.60 6.68
CA GLY A 378 -22.66 7.34 7.92
C GLY A 378 -21.66 6.82 8.96
N THR A 379 -20.97 5.69 8.69
CA THR A 379 -19.83 5.27 9.50
C THR A 379 -18.62 6.14 9.20
N LYS A 380 -17.96 6.67 10.22
CA LYS A 380 -16.66 7.33 10.09
C LYS A 380 -15.56 6.27 10.12
N ILE A 381 -14.74 6.18 9.07
CA ILE A 381 -13.65 5.21 8.97
C ILE A 381 -12.32 5.95 9.04
N ILE A 382 -11.48 5.60 9.98
CA ILE A 382 -10.15 6.15 10.15
C ILE A 382 -9.15 5.00 10.16
N LEU A 383 -8.19 5.05 9.23
CA LEU A 383 -7.10 4.08 9.17
C LEU A 383 -5.79 4.78 9.46
N GLU A 384 -4.93 4.14 10.25
CA GLU A 384 -3.58 4.64 10.45
C GLU A 384 -2.54 3.54 10.24
N GLY A 385 -1.35 3.94 9.81
CA GLY A 385 -0.26 2.98 9.63
C GLY A 385 1.06 3.62 9.19
N ASP A 386 2.10 2.82 9.17
CA ASP A 386 3.39 3.18 8.61
C ASP A 386 3.68 2.33 7.39
N VAL A 387 3.40 2.87 6.21
CA VAL A 387 3.45 2.13 4.95
C VAL A 387 4.88 1.88 4.49
N LEU A 388 5.85 2.68 4.95
CA LEU A 388 7.20 2.71 4.39
C LEU A 388 8.23 1.97 5.23
N GLU A 389 8.13 2.04 6.55
CA GLU A 389 9.25 1.73 7.43
C GLU A 389 8.96 0.63 8.46
N GLN A 390 7.70 0.46 8.87
CA GLN A 390 7.34 -0.51 9.91
C GLN A 390 6.25 -1.47 9.41
N ARG A 391 6.67 -2.61 8.90
CA ARG A 391 5.78 -3.72 8.57
C ARG A 391 6.18 -4.92 9.41
N ASP A 392 5.31 -5.32 10.31
CA ASP A 392 5.54 -6.44 11.22
C ASP A 392 5.34 -7.79 10.55
N VAL A 393 4.62 -7.84 9.43
CA VAL A 393 4.31 -9.05 8.68
C VAL A 393 4.70 -8.91 7.20
N ASP A 394 5.13 -10.02 6.61
CA ASP A 394 5.51 -10.08 5.20
C ASP A 394 4.28 -10.38 4.33
N ARG A 395 3.38 -9.40 4.27
CA ARG A 395 2.16 -9.45 3.44
C ARG A 395 2.14 -8.26 2.48
N ALA A 396 1.41 -8.41 1.38
CA ALA A 396 1.11 -7.27 0.51
C ALA A 396 0.35 -6.20 1.29
N CYS A 397 0.87 -4.99 1.32
CA CYS A 397 0.27 -3.90 2.07
C CYS A 397 -1.04 -3.44 1.43
N GLY A 398 -2.17 -3.79 2.06
CA GLY A 398 -3.50 -3.42 1.59
C GLY A 398 -3.76 -1.92 1.66
N LEU A 399 -3.09 -1.21 2.57
CA LEU A 399 -3.24 0.23 2.73
C LEU A 399 -2.78 1.00 1.49
N PHE A 400 -1.72 0.56 0.83
CA PHE A 400 -1.28 1.10 -0.46
C PHE A 400 -2.38 1.01 -1.51
N ARG A 401 -2.93 -0.20 -1.66
CA ARG A 401 -3.97 -0.44 -2.66
C ARG A 401 -5.23 0.37 -2.35
N LEU A 402 -5.57 0.52 -1.08
CA LEU A 402 -6.71 1.34 -0.67
C LEU A 402 -6.49 2.81 -1.03
N ILE A 403 -5.32 3.38 -0.73
CA ILE A 403 -4.98 4.76 -1.07
C ILE A 403 -5.05 4.97 -2.60
N ASP A 404 -4.44 4.08 -3.38
CA ASP A 404 -4.39 4.18 -4.85
C ASP A 404 -5.78 4.11 -5.50
N VAL A 405 -6.65 3.23 -5.00
CA VAL A 405 -8.01 3.05 -5.52
C VAL A 405 -8.97 4.18 -5.10
N PHE A 406 -8.79 4.73 -3.89
CA PHE A 406 -9.73 5.70 -3.31
C PHE A 406 -9.34 7.16 -3.54
N LYS A 407 -8.11 7.44 -3.97
CA LYS A 407 -7.68 8.83 -4.24
C LYS A 407 -8.64 9.51 -5.21
N GLY A 408 -8.94 10.77 -4.96
CA GLY A 408 -9.88 11.55 -5.76
C GLY A 408 -11.37 11.24 -5.51
N HIS A 409 -11.70 10.24 -4.69
CA HIS A 409 -13.10 9.99 -4.31
C HIS A 409 -13.60 11.04 -3.30
N LYS A 410 -14.83 11.53 -3.48
CA LYS A 410 -15.41 12.63 -2.66
C LYS A 410 -15.49 12.37 -1.15
N SER A 411 -15.55 11.11 -0.73
CA SER A 411 -15.61 10.69 0.70
C SER A 411 -14.26 10.32 1.27
N PHE A 412 -13.18 10.38 0.49
CA PHE A 412 -11.86 9.88 0.88
C PHE A 412 -10.87 11.02 1.09
N GLY A 413 -10.13 10.97 2.17
CA GLY A 413 -8.97 11.80 2.44
C GLY A 413 -7.77 10.98 2.87
N CYS A 414 -6.58 11.46 2.51
CA CYS A 414 -5.32 10.81 2.83
C CYS A 414 -4.31 11.88 3.25
N VAL A 415 -3.49 11.62 4.27
CA VAL A 415 -2.41 12.54 4.65
C VAL A 415 -1.19 11.76 5.11
N LYS A 416 -0.05 11.99 4.44
CA LYS A 416 1.26 11.49 4.85
C LYS A 416 1.89 12.44 5.87
N LEU A 417 1.93 12.05 7.13
CA LEU A 417 2.61 12.80 8.19
C LEU A 417 4.14 12.62 8.07
N LYS A 418 4.91 13.72 8.18
CA LYS A 418 6.36 13.70 7.91
C LYS A 418 7.21 13.81 9.17
N LYS A 419 6.88 14.74 10.07
CA LYS A 419 7.75 15.10 11.19
C LYS A 419 7.54 14.20 12.40
N ASN A 420 8.64 13.78 13.01
CA ASN A 420 8.63 13.13 14.31
C ASN A 420 8.62 14.21 15.42
N TYR A 421 7.69 14.09 16.36
CA TYR A 421 7.55 15.03 17.50
C TYR A 421 7.85 14.37 18.85
N ARG A 422 8.36 13.13 18.88
CA ARG A 422 8.67 12.44 20.14
C ARG A 422 9.96 12.91 20.77
N ASN A 423 11.09 12.73 20.09
CA ASN A 423 12.41 13.20 20.52
C ASN A 423 13.44 13.01 19.39
N GLU A 424 14.61 13.66 19.54
CA GLU A 424 15.74 13.56 18.60
C GLU A 424 16.32 12.13 18.50
N ILE A 425 16.24 11.33 19.57
CA ILE A 425 16.74 9.94 19.59
C ILE A 425 15.91 9.06 18.65
N ALA A 426 14.60 9.31 18.56
CA ALA A 426 13.73 8.57 17.63
C ALA A 426 14.04 8.92 16.16
N GLU A 427 14.51 10.13 15.86
CA GLU A 427 14.99 10.49 14.52
C GLU A 427 16.31 9.79 14.16
N LEU A 428 17.19 9.58 15.15
CA LEU A 428 18.42 8.82 14.94
C LEU A 428 18.15 7.33 14.69
N ALA A 429 17.10 6.77 15.28
CA ALA A 429 16.72 5.37 15.06
C ALA A 429 16.25 5.12 13.61
N ASP A 430 15.78 6.15 12.90
CA ASP A 430 15.42 6.06 11.48
C ASP A 430 16.64 5.87 10.56
N LEU A 431 17.88 5.94 11.09
CA LEU A 431 19.13 5.72 10.37
C LEU A 431 19.66 4.27 10.49
N ILE A 432 19.02 3.42 11.32
CA ILE A 432 19.35 2.01 11.50
C ILE A 432 18.66 1.16 10.42
#